data_c3aeaee55430e99a15e3289ee19ddfc5
#
_entry.id   c3aeaee55430e99a15e3289ee19ddfc5
#
_cell.length_a   1.000
_cell.length_b   1.000
_cell.length_c   1.000
_cell.angle_alpha   90.00
_cell.angle_beta   90.00
_cell.angle_gamma   90.00
#
_symmetry.space_group_name_H-M   'P 1'
#
loop_
_entity.id
_entity.type
_entity.pdbx_description
1 polymer ?
#
loop_
_entity_poly.entity_id
_entity_poly.type
_entity_poly.pdbx_seq_one_letter_code
_entity_poly.pdbx_strand_id
1 'polypeptide(L)'
;EAARSIEQLETLRTQGFQINYAKAEELVKKFTESQNRSGGVGTSGSNNNRFLSERGSAIAEERTNQIFITDTPTKLEEITELLKKLDVPVRQVLIEARIVEARDTFGRSLGVKFGGGYNRPGRGSIGSGYAEKGTSTSNPFVNLPADVIQNSKANNATLALSIFNSSMSRFLSLELSAMESEGIGKIISSPRLLTADKFEAEISQGTEIPFTTVSNDGTKTEWKDASLKLKVTPQITPDGDIIMDLKVNKDAVGIQTPNGLSIEKKEIITQVLVENGGTVVIGGIFEMQETNQINKVPLLGDIPGVGNLFKNRIRETEKREMLVFITPRMVTDAIANR
;
A
#
# COMPACT_ATOMS: atom_id res chain seq x y z
N GLU A 1 -11.76 -60.74 10.59
CA GLU A 1 -12.66 -60.94 11.74
C GLU A 1 -11.85 -61.33 13.01
N ALA A 2 -10.89 -62.25 12.97
CA ALA A 2 -10.08 -62.64 14.12
C ALA A 2 -9.28 -61.47 14.75
N ALA A 3 -8.72 -60.57 13.97
CA ALA A 3 -8.00 -59.38 14.47
C ALA A 3 -8.93 -58.41 15.24
N ARG A 4 -10.15 -58.20 14.78
CA ARG A 4 -11.15 -57.36 15.48
C ARG A 4 -11.62 -57.98 16.80
N SER A 5 -11.69 -59.33 16.86
CA SER A 5 -12.05 -60.04 18.10
C SER A 5 -10.95 -59.95 19.16
N ILE A 6 -9.69 -59.90 18.75
CA ILE A 6 -8.54 -59.74 19.68
C ILE A 6 -8.51 -58.31 20.21
N GLU A 7 -8.72 -57.32 19.37
CA GLU A 7 -8.76 -55.88 19.73
C GLU A 7 -9.89 -55.56 20.73
N GLN A 8 -11.01 -56.28 20.67
CA GLN A 8 -12.11 -56.14 21.63
C GLN A 8 -11.82 -56.76 23.02
N LEU A 9 -10.89 -57.69 23.11
CA LEU A 9 -10.49 -58.34 24.35
C LEU A 9 -9.33 -57.65 25.08
N GLU A 10 -8.60 -56.73 24.40
CA GLU A 10 -7.53 -56.00 25.05
C GLU A 10 -8.06 -54.98 26.09
N THR A 11 -7.33 -54.87 27.21
CA THR A 11 -7.65 -53.93 28.28
C THR A 11 -7.19 -52.53 27.90
N LEU A 12 -8.08 -51.54 28.02
CA LEU A 12 -7.75 -50.16 27.84
C LEU A 12 -6.80 -49.68 28.94
N ARG A 13 -5.81 -48.87 28.54
CA ARG A 13 -4.88 -48.17 29.44
C ARG A 13 -4.93 -46.67 29.18
N THR A 14 -4.81 -45.89 30.25
CA THR A 14 -4.69 -44.42 30.15
C THR A 14 -3.23 -44.06 30.30
N GLN A 15 -2.71 -43.27 29.35
CA GLN A 15 -1.36 -42.73 29.38
C GLN A 15 -1.41 -41.23 29.19
N GLY A 16 -0.64 -40.50 30.01
CA GLY A 16 -0.44 -39.04 29.89
C GLY A 16 0.80 -38.74 29.08
N PHE A 17 0.67 -37.79 28.15
CA PHE A 17 1.76 -37.29 27.29
C PHE A 17 1.93 -35.78 27.53
N GLN A 18 3.15 -35.37 27.87
CA GLN A 18 3.54 -33.97 27.95
C GLN A 18 3.85 -33.44 26.55
N ILE A 19 3.20 -32.38 26.13
CA ILE A 19 3.44 -31.70 24.85
C ILE A 19 4.22 -30.43 25.12
N ASN A 20 5.31 -30.20 24.35
CA ASN A 20 6.24 -29.11 24.59
C ASN A 20 6.05 -27.94 23.60
N TYR A 21 5.86 -28.24 22.32
CA TYR A 21 5.82 -27.26 21.23
C TYR A 21 4.45 -27.07 20.62
N ALA A 22 3.66 -28.14 20.50
CA ALA A 22 2.31 -28.09 19.96
C ALA A 22 1.28 -27.82 21.08
N LYS A 23 0.08 -27.39 20.70
CA LYS A 23 -1.04 -27.22 21.63
C LYS A 23 -1.79 -28.53 21.78
N ALA A 24 -1.94 -29.02 23.03
CA ALA A 24 -2.64 -30.23 23.35
C ALA A 24 -4.07 -30.27 22.80
N GLU A 25 -4.81 -29.18 22.91
CA GLU A 25 -6.18 -29.05 22.40
C GLU A 25 -6.29 -29.25 20.87
N GLU A 26 -5.37 -28.66 20.08
CA GLU A 26 -5.37 -28.81 18.62
C GLU A 26 -5.07 -30.27 18.19
N LEU A 27 -4.18 -30.95 18.91
CA LEU A 27 -3.86 -32.34 18.65
C LEU A 27 -5.04 -33.24 18.97
N VAL A 28 -5.69 -33.06 20.14
CA VAL A 28 -6.88 -33.83 20.51
C VAL A 28 -8.01 -33.57 19.51
N LYS A 29 -8.25 -32.34 19.05
CA LYS A 29 -9.26 -32.08 18.01
C LYS A 29 -8.97 -32.86 16.73
N LYS A 30 -7.72 -32.92 16.26
CA LYS A 30 -7.32 -33.70 15.07
C LYS A 30 -7.54 -35.22 15.28
N PHE A 31 -7.26 -35.74 16.47
CA PHE A 31 -7.51 -37.14 16.78
C PHE A 31 -9.01 -37.47 16.84
N THR A 32 -9.83 -36.54 17.37
CA THR A 32 -11.28 -36.75 17.55
C THR A 32 -12.06 -36.48 16.23
N GLU A 33 -11.64 -35.54 15.42
CA GLU A 33 -12.27 -35.27 14.11
C GLU A 33 -12.11 -36.46 13.15
N SER A 34 -11.02 -37.21 13.26
CA SER A 34 -10.84 -38.45 12.49
C SER A 34 -11.85 -39.56 12.90
N GLN A 35 -12.38 -39.51 14.13
CA GLN A 35 -13.46 -40.39 14.58
C GLN A 35 -14.84 -39.96 14.05
N ASN A 36 -15.15 -38.63 14.01
CA ASN A 36 -16.48 -38.14 13.70
C ASN A 36 -16.84 -38.17 12.20
N ARG A 37 -15.86 -38.24 11.29
CA ARG A 37 -16.11 -38.31 9.83
C ARG A 37 -16.77 -39.64 9.37
N SER A 38 -16.96 -40.61 10.25
CA SER A 38 -17.58 -41.91 9.95
C SER A 38 -19.07 -41.95 10.25
N GLY A 39 -19.74 -40.87 10.66
CA GLY A 39 -21.18 -40.85 11.00
C GLY A 39 -22.12 -40.54 9.82
N GLY A 40 -21.64 -40.45 8.57
CA GLY A 40 -22.47 -40.27 7.36
C GLY A 40 -22.87 -41.61 6.74
N VAL A 41 -24.17 -41.85 6.67
CA VAL A 41 -24.80 -43.03 6.04
C VAL A 41 -24.36 -43.15 4.56
N GLY A 42 -23.69 -44.29 4.25
CA GLY A 42 -23.58 -44.84 2.88
C GLY A 42 -22.29 -44.60 2.15
N THR A 43 -21.27 -45.42 2.41
CA THR A 43 -20.49 -46.13 1.39
C THR A 43 -19.46 -47.03 2.10
N SER A 44 -19.54 -48.33 1.86
CA SER A 44 -18.56 -49.30 2.32
C SER A 44 -17.20 -49.07 1.65
N GLY A 45 -16.37 -48.25 2.27
CA GLY A 45 -14.97 -48.07 1.97
C GLY A 45 -14.17 -48.14 3.27
N SER A 46 -13.61 -49.29 3.56
CA SER A 46 -12.69 -49.56 4.67
C SER A 46 -11.45 -48.66 4.56
N ASN A 47 -11.49 -47.43 5.10
CA ASN A 47 -10.28 -46.67 5.36
C ASN A 47 -10.03 -46.67 6.89
N ASN A 48 -9.18 -47.62 7.32
CA ASN A 48 -8.61 -47.71 8.64
C ASN A 48 -7.64 -46.57 9.01
N ASN A 49 -8.00 -45.33 8.71
CA ASN A 49 -7.18 -44.16 9.05
C ASN A 49 -7.64 -43.46 10.36
N ARG A 50 -8.03 -44.27 11.36
CA ARG A 50 -8.33 -43.76 12.70
C ARG A 50 -7.08 -43.81 13.55
N PHE A 51 -6.73 -42.69 14.16
CA PHE A 51 -5.60 -42.65 15.10
C PHE A 51 -5.92 -43.36 16.42
N LEU A 52 -7.16 -43.24 16.87
CA LEU A 52 -7.68 -43.90 18.07
C LEU A 52 -8.52 -45.13 17.68
N SER A 53 -8.56 -46.13 18.56
CA SER A 53 -9.47 -47.28 18.42
C SER A 53 -10.94 -46.86 18.56
N GLU A 54 -11.90 -47.73 18.25
CA GLU A 54 -13.35 -47.44 18.43
C GLU A 54 -13.72 -47.18 19.90
N ARG A 55 -12.94 -47.69 20.84
CA ARG A 55 -13.10 -47.52 22.28
C ARG A 55 -12.15 -46.50 22.89
N GLY A 56 -11.25 -45.92 22.08
CA GLY A 56 -10.26 -44.95 22.50
C GLY A 56 -10.86 -43.56 22.75
N SER A 57 -10.31 -42.85 23.73
CA SER A 57 -10.65 -41.45 24.03
C SER A 57 -9.39 -40.62 24.30
N ALA A 58 -9.42 -39.36 23.92
CA ALA A 58 -8.35 -38.43 24.19
C ALA A 58 -8.93 -37.16 24.85
N ILE A 59 -8.26 -36.66 25.89
CA ILE A 59 -8.62 -35.44 26.62
C ILE A 59 -7.38 -34.56 26.72
N ALA A 60 -7.51 -33.29 26.42
CA ALA A 60 -6.47 -32.29 26.60
C ALA A 60 -6.67 -31.56 27.93
N GLU A 61 -5.59 -31.34 28.66
CA GLU A 61 -5.51 -30.43 29.79
C GLU A 61 -4.72 -29.18 29.35
N GLU A 62 -5.44 -28.09 29.12
CA GLU A 62 -4.87 -26.84 28.55
C GLU A 62 -3.84 -26.20 29.47
N ARG A 63 -4.09 -26.21 30.81
CA ARG A 63 -3.23 -25.54 31.78
C ARG A 63 -1.82 -26.12 31.84
N THR A 64 -1.71 -27.45 31.70
CA THR A 64 -0.43 -28.19 31.78
C THR A 64 0.08 -28.61 30.41
N ASN A 65 -0.67 -28.36 29.34
CA ASN A 65 -0.39 -28.78 27.95
C ASN A 65 -0.13 -30.30 27.86
N GLN A 66 -0.95 -31.10 28.56
CA GLN A 66 -0.88 -32.53 28.58
C GLN A 66 -2.07 -33.15 27.85
N ILE A 67 -1.83 -34.30 27.23
CA ILE A 67 -2.86 -35.12 26.60
C ILE A 67 -2.96 -36.45 27.37
N PHE A 68 -4.16 -36.79 27.80
CA PHE A 68 -4.45 -38.09 28.38
C PHE A 68 -5.19 -38.91 27.33
N ILE A 69 -4.58 -40.02 26.93
CA ILE A 69 -5.15 -40.91 25.92
C ILE A 69 -5.45 -42.25 26.59
N THR A 70 -6.67 -42.75 26.43
CA THR A 70 -7.12 -44.05 26.89
C THR A 70 -7.36 -44.90 25.67
N ASP A 71 -6.53 -45.93 25.46
CA ASP A 71 -6.64 -46.83 24.31
C ASP A 71 -5.95 -48.18 24.58
N THR A 72 -5.91 -49.06 23.57
CA THR A 72 -5.17 -50.30 23.62
C THR A 72 -3.66 -50.07 23.65
N PRO A 73 -2.86 -50.96 24.29
CA PRO A 73 -1.40 -50.77 24.38
C PRO A 73 -0.73 -50.60 23.02
N THR A 74 -1.15 -51.35 22.02
CA THR A 74 -0.62 -51.25 20.64
C THR A 74 -0.85 -49.88 20.02
N LYS A 75 -2.03 -49.32 20.20
CA LYS A 75 -2.37 -47.96 19.70
C LYS A 75 -1.63 -46.86 20.47
N LEU A 76 -1.43 -47.04 21.77
CA LEU A 76 -0.66 -46.07 22.57
C LEU A 76 0.81 -45.98 22.13
N GLU A 77 1.43 -47.11 21.70
CA GLU A 77 2.78 -47.10 21.14
C GLU A 77 2.82 -46.36 19.80
N GLU A 78 1.87 -46.64 18.87
CA GLU A 78 1.76 -45.93 17.61
C GLU A 78 1.58 -44.41 17.81
N ILE A 79 0.73 -44.00 18.75
CA ILE A 79 0.48 -42.61 19.09
C ILE A 79 1.73 -41.97 19.72
N THR A 80 2.47 -42.70 20.54
CA THR A 80 3.73 -42.22 21.13
C THR A 80 4.76 -41.86 20.05
N GLU A 81 4.91 -42.72 19.04
CA GLU A 81 5.81 -42.43 17.90
C GLU A 81 5.31 -41.27 17.04
N LEU A 82 3.99 -41.19 16.87
CA LEU A 82 3.38 -40.08 16.12
C LEU A 82 3.59 -38.72 16.84
N LEU A 83 3.36 -38.68 18.16
CA LEU A 83 3.55 -37.49 18.98
C LEU A 83 5.01 -37.05 18.96
N LYS A 84 6.00 -37.92 19.01
CA LYS A 84 7.42 -37.56 18.86
C LYS A 84 7.75 -36.90 17.53
N LYS A 85 7.02 -37.26 16.47
CA LYS A 85 7.19 -36.66 15.15
C LYS A 85 6.42 -35.32 14.99
N LEU A 86 5.34 -35.13 15.74
CA LEU A 86 4.50 -33.92 15.67
C LEU A 86 4.96 -32.83 16.64
N ASP A 87 5.49 -33.21 17.82
CA ASP A 87 5.92 -32.27 18.85
C ASP A 87 7.39 -31.84 18.63
N VAL A 88 7.60 -31.10 17.54
CA VAL A 88 8.91 -30.57 17.15
C VAL A 88 8.88 -29.04 17.18
N PRO A 89 10.02 -28.37 17.49
CA PRO A 89 10.09 -26.93 17.50
C PRO A 89 9.83 -26.34 16.09
N VAL A 90 8.98 -25.33 16.01
CA VAL A 90 8.71 -24.61 14.76
C VAL A 90 9.80 -23.55 14.53
N ARG A 91 10.33 -23.53 13.33
CA ARG A 91 11.31 -22.52 12.92
C ARG A 91 10.62 -21.17 12.77
N GLN A 92 11.35 -20.10 13.03
CA GLN A 92 10.87 -18.74 12.89
C GLN A 92 11.53 -18.05 11.70
N VAL A 93 10.81 -17.12 11.08
CA VAL A 93 11.27 -16.31 9.95
C VAL A 93 11.11 -14.85 10.31
N LEU A 94 12.21 -14.10 10.25
CA LEU A 94 12.21 -12.63 10.25
C LEU A 94 11.99 -12.17 8.80
N ILE A 95 10.96 -11.36 8.59
CA ILE A 95 10.58 -10.85 7.29
C ILE A 95 10.73 -9.34 7.32
N GLU A 96 11.54 -8.80 6.40
CA GLU A 96 11.73 -7.39 6.19
C GLU A 96 11.20 -7.01 4.81
N ALA A 97 10.19 -6.15 4.75
CA ALA A 97 9.79 -5.52 3.52
C ALA A 97 10.43 -4.12 3.44
N ARG A 98 10.76 -3.68 2.22
CA ARG A 98 11.24 -2.32 1.95
C ARG A 98 10.46 -1.75 0.80
N ILE A 99 9.73 -0.68 1.08
CA ILE A 99 8.94 0.05 0.10
C ILE A 99 9.66 1.36 -0.17
N VAL A 100 10.04 1.56 -1.43
CA VAL A 100 10.70 2.79 -1.90
C VAL A 100 9.75 3.50 -2.83
N GLU A 101 9.42 4.74 -2.51
CA GLU A 101 8.65 5.64 -3.38
C GLU A 101 9.52 6.81 -3.78
N ALA A 102 9.58 7.10 -5.08
CA ALA A 102 10.21 8.27 -5.64
C ALA A 102 9.15 9.10 -6.38
N ARG A 103 9.21 10.41 -6.19
CA ARG A 103 8.42 11.40 -6.94
C ARG A 103 9.37 12.40 -7.56
N ASP A 104 9.18 12.65 -8.84
CA ASP A 104 9.89 13.65 -9.60
C ASP A 104 8.85 14.55 -10.31
N THR A 105 8.83 15.81 -9.96
CA THR A 105 7.90 16.80 -10.50
C THR A 105 8.69 17.90 -11.20
N PHE A 106 8.37 18.14 -12.46
CA PHE A 106 8.93 19.22 -13.25
C PHE A 106 7.80 20.05 -13.82
N GLY A 107 7.88 21.36 -13.66
CA GLY A 107 6.92 22.29 -14.21
C GLY A 107 7.58 23.53 -14.78
N ARG A 108 7.14 23.95 -15.96
CA ARG A 108 7.58 25.16 -16.63
C ARG A 108 6.41 25.91 -17.22
N SER A 109 6.29 27.19 -16.89
CA SER A 109 5.27 28.09 -17.42
C SER A 109 5.91 29.36 -17.97
N LEU A 110 5.52 29.71 -19.19
CA LEU A 110 5.95 30.95 -19.85
C LEU A 110 4.71 31.73 -20.30
N GLY A 111 4.63 32.99 -19.93
CA GLY A 111 3.47 33.80 -20.23
C GLY A 111 3.82 35.24 -20.60
N VAL A 112 2.88 35.90 -21.20
CA VAL A 112 3.02 37.27 -21.73
C VAL A 112 1.78 38.08 -21.41
N LYS A 113 1.98 39.29 -20.93
CA LYS A 113 0.94 40.33 -20.94
C LYS A 113 1.40 41.50 -21.83
N PHE A 114 0.56 41.90 -22.71
CA PHE A 114 0.86 42.95 -23.64
C PHE A 114 -0.31 43.94 -23.71
N GLY A 115 -0.02 45.22 -23.51
CA GLY A 115 -1.02 46.27 -23.56
C GLY A 115 -0.45 47.59 -24.12
N GLY A 116 -1.31 48.40 -24.60
CA GLY A 116 -0.93 49.72 -25.10
C GLY A 116 -2.14 50.64 -25.22
N GLY A 117 -1.92 51.93 -25.18
CA GLY A 117 -3.01 52.86 -25.26
C GLY A 117 -2.59 54.22 -25.80
N TYR A 118 -3.57 54.94 -26.30
CA TYR A 118 -3.48 56.33 -26.72
C TYR A 118 -4.55 57.11 -25.98
N ASN A 119 -4.10 58.11 -25.22
CA ASN A 119 -4.99 59.03 -24.49
C ASN A 119 -4.96 60.40 -25.17
N ARG A 120 -6.10 60.85 -25.56
CA ARG A 120 -6.27 62.16 -26.18
C ARG A 120 -7.00 63.14 -25.24
N PRO A 121 -6.33 64.13 -24.67
CA PRO A 121 -6.99 65.09 -23.78
C PRO A 121 -8.24 65.65 -24.41
N GLY A 122 -9.40 65.54 -23.76
CA GLY A 122 -10.68 66.04 -24.21
C GLY A 122 -11.46 65.24 -25.25
N ARG A 123 -10.95 64.11 -25.77
CA ARG A 123 -11.62 63.25 -26.77
C ARG A 123 -11.71 61.76 -26.43
N GLY A 124 -11.32 61.40 -25.24
CA GLY A 124 -11.35 59.97 -24.77
C GLY A 124 -10.06 59.22 -25.04
N SER A 125 -9.90 58.11 -24.38
CA SER A 125 -8.77 57.19 -24.49
C SER A 125 -9.13 55.97 -25.32
N ILE A 126 -8.23 55.56 -26.20
CA ILE A 126 -8.34 54.29 -26.95
C ILE A 126 -7.17 53.43 -26.54
N GLY A 127 -7.44 52.24 -26.07
CA GLY A 127 -6.40 51.29 -25.72
C GLY A 127 -6.83 50.31 -24.64
N SER A 128 -6.00 49.34 -24.42
CA SER A 128 -6.15 48.35 -23.41
C SER A 128 -4.86 48.26 -22.59
N GLY A 129 -4.96 48.26 -21.29
CA GLY A 129 -3.83 48.15 -20.37
C GLY A 129 -3.52 49.44 -19.64
N TYR A 130 -2.87 49.32 -18.58
CA TYR A 130 -2.44 50.21 -17.50
C TYR A 130 -3.00 51.62 -17.44
N ALA A 131 -3.70 51.81 -16.36
CA ALA A 131 -4.45 52.97 -16.02
C ALA A 131 -3.61 54.17 -15.69
N GLU A 132 -4.15 55.26 -16.08
CA GLU A 132 -3.99 56.53 -15.47
C GLU A 132 -4.43 56.51 -13.99
N LYS A 133 -3.63 57.17 -13.17
CA LYS A 133 -3.88 57.71 -11.84
C LYS A 133 -5.31 57.52 -11.30
N GLY A 134 -5.52 56.40 -10.61
CA GLY A 134 -6.63 56.25 -9.67
C GLY A 134 -7.74 55.24 -9.98
N THR A 135 -7.73 54.56 -11.11
CA THR A 135 -8.71 53.50 -11.43
C THR A 135 -8.02 52.25 -11.91
N SER A 136 -8.10 51.19 -11.07
CA SER A 136 -7.49 49.87 -11.30
C SER A 136 -8.28 49.03 -12.30
N THR A 137 -8.33 49.39 -13.55
CA THR A 137 -8.87 48.54 -14.62
C THR A 137 -7.90 48.46 -15.77
N SER A 138 -6.82 47.76 -15.54
CA SER A 138 -5.88 47.44 -16.60
C SER A 138 -6.31 46.12 -17.26
N ASN A 139 -7.03 46.22 -18.37
CA ASN A 139 -7.26 45.10 -19.26
C ASN A 139 -6.21 45.10 -20.37
N PRO A 140 -5.15 44.32 -20.32
CA PRO A 140 -4.19 44.19 -21.39
C PRO A 140 -4.85 43.63 -22.66
N PHE A 141 -4.35 43.95 -23.87
CA PHE A 141 -4.82 43.31 -25.12
C PHE A 141 -4.57 41.81 -25.12
N VAL A 142 -3.45 41.44 -24.55
CA VAL A 142 -3.08 40.02 -24.32
C VAL A 142 -2.83 39.87 -22.83
N ASN A 143 -3.61 39.01 -22.17
CA ASN A 143 -3.45 38.72 -20.76
C ASN A 143 -3.27 37.20 -20.62
N LEU A 144 -2.07 36.71 -20.91
CA LEU A 144 -1.67 35.31 -20.82
C LEU A 144 -0.44 35.22 -19.93
N PRO A 145 -0.55 35.53 -18.62
CA PRO A 145 0.57 35.39 -17.68
C PRO A 145 1.03 33.93 -17.56
N ALA A 146 2.25 33.76 -17.09
CA ALA A 146 2.65 32.44 -16.63
C ALA A 146 1.71 32.01 -15.51
N ASP A 147 1.15 30.81 -15.65
CA ASP A 147 0.24 30.25 -14.66
C ASP A 147 1.02 29.62 -13.53
N VAL A 148 0.40 29.55 -12.35
CA VAL A 148 0.99 28.88 -11.20
C VAL A 148 0.89 27.38 -11.46
N ILE A 149 2.04 26.70 -11.48
CA ILE A 149 2.12 25.24 -11.60
C ILE A 149 1.46 24.62 -10.36
N GLN A 150 0.57 23.68 -10.55
CA GLN A 150 -0.12 23.00 -9.45
C GLN A 150 0.90 22.45 -8.43
N ASN A 151 0.65 22.69 -7.15
CA ASN A 151 1.51 22.29 -6.03
C ASN A 151 2.87 23.01 -5.92
N SER A 152 3.16 24.02 -6.74
CA SER A 152 4.36 24.83 -6.58
C SER A 152 4.07 26.06 -5.72
N LYS A 153 4.94 26.33 -4.72
CA LYS A 153 4.97 27.58 -3.96
C LYS A 153 5.85 28.65 -4.60
N ALA A 154 6.36 28.38 -5.80
CA ALA A 154 7.25 29.30 -6.49
C ALA A 154 6.46 30.50 -7.03
N ASN A 155 7.04 31.70 -6.89
CA ASN A 155 6.51 32.91 -7.48
C ASN A 155 6.99 33.05 -8.93
N ASN A 156 6.13 33.59 -9.80
CA ASN A 156 6.52 33.90 -11.17
C ASN A 156 7.55 35.01 -11.19
N ALA A 157 8.63 34.82 -11.94
CA ALA A 157 9.52 35.89 -12.28
C ALA A 157 8.88 36.74 -13.38
N THR A 158 8.83 38.04 -13.23
CA THR A 158 8.25 38.95 -14.19
C THR A 158 9.26 40.01 -14.64
N LEU A 159 9.36 40.24 -15.95
CA LEU A 159 10.10 41.33 -16.55
C LEU A 159 9.10 42.24 -17.23
N ALA A 160 8.95 43.47 -16.71
CA ALA A 160 8.04 44.46 -17.26
C ALA A 160 8.83 45.58 -17.95
N LEU A 161 8.47 45.86 -19.19
CA LEU A 161 8.99 46.96 -19.98
C LEU A 161 7.83 47.86 -20.38
N SER A 162 7.97 49.17 -20.12
CA SER A 162 6.96 50.15 -20.49
C SER A 162 7.61 51.33 -21.21
N ILE A 163 7.05 51.71 -22.35
CA ILE A 163 7.51 52.81 -23.17
C ILE A 163 6.41 53.86 -23.22
N PHE A 164 6.74 55.09 -22.84
CA PHE A 164 5.82 56.21 -22.82
C PHE A 164 6.32 57.32 -23.77
N ASN A 165 5.39 58.03 -24.36
CA ASN A 165 5.71 59.28 -25.07
C ASN A 165 5.91 60.42 -24.04
N SER A 166 6.67 61.49 -24.39
CA SER A 166 6.98 62.63 -23.54
C SER A 166 5.75 63.32 -22.95
N SER A 167 4.60 63.30 -23.63
CA SER A 167 3.30 63.80 -23.15
C SER A 167 2.45 62.77 -22.43
N MET A 168 2.96 61.53 -22.13
CA MET A 168 2.20 60.41 -21.58
C MET A 168 0.89 60.07 -22.31
N SER A 169 0.72 60.59 -23.53
CA SER A 169 -0.49 60.37 -24.33
C SER A 169 -0.49 59.03 -25.05
N ARG A 170 0.66 58.35 -25.13
CA ARG A 170 0.82 56.99 -25.71
C ARG A 170 1.69 56.16 -24.81
N PHE A 171 1.29 54.92 -24.59
CA PHE A 171 2.08 53.97 -23.87
C PHE A 171 2.01 52.58 -24.51
N LEU A 172 3.08 51.84 -24.33
CA LEU A 172 3.19 50.44 -24.68
C LEU A 172 3.78 49.73 -23.48
N SER A 173 3.12 48.69 -23.01
CA SER A 173 3.59 47.88 -21.90
C SER A 173 3.70 46.42 -22.32
N LEU A 174 4.82 45.80 -22.02
CA LEU A 174 5.09 44.39 -22.22
C LEU A 174 5.57 43.82 -20.91
N GLU A 175 4.86 42.81 -20.42
CA GLU A 175 5.25 42.04 -19.24
C GLU A 175 5.48 40.57 -19.67
N LEU A 176 6.69 40.10 -19.46
CA LEU A 176 7.07 38.67 -19.65
C LEU A 176 7.12 38.01 -18.28
N SER A 177 6.41 36.93 -18.13
CA SER A 177 6.41 36.14 -16.92
C SER A 177 6.90 34.74 -17.22
N ALA A 178 7.75 34.20 -16.31
CA ALA A 178 8.30 32.85 -16.41
C ALA A 178 8.34 32.20 -15.03
N MET A 179 8.09 30.91 -15.01
CA MET A 179 8.21 30.08 -13.81
C MET A 179 8.77 28.73 -14.21
N GLU A 180 9.71 28.22 -13.41
CA GLU A 180 10.22 26.85 -13.50
C GLU A 180 10.29 26.29 -12.08
N SER A 181 9.84 25.06 -11.92
CA SER A 181 9.80 24.38 -10.64
C SER A 181 10.23 22.93 -10.83
N GLU A 182 11.14 22.48 -9.98
CA GLU A 182 11.61 21.10 -9.95
C GLU A 182 11.51 20.61 -8.49
N GLY A 183 10.98 19.41 -8.31
CA GLY A 183 10.81 18.80 -7.00
C GLY A 183 11.11 17.32 -7.06
N ILE A 184 12.06 16.86 -6.23
CA ILE A 184 12.41 15.46 -6.09
C ILE A 184 12.10 15.05 -4.65
N GLY A 185 11.29 14.01 -4.49
CA GLY A 185 10.95 13.44 -3.19
C GLY A 185 11.22 11.94 -3.16
N LYS A 186 11.70 11.44 -2.02
CA LYS A 186 11.91 10.01 -1.80
C LYS A 186 11.39 9.63 -0.41
N ILE A 187 10.58 8.57 -0.35
CA ILE A 187 10.06 8.00 0.89
C ILE A 187 10.48 6.54 0.95
N ILE A 188 11.03 6.12 2.08
CA ILE A 188 11.40 4.73 2.33
C ILE A 188 10.68 4.27 3.58
N SER A 189 9.95 3.16 3.47
CA SER A 189 9.26 2.50 4.58
C SER A 189 9.76 1.07 4.69
N SER A 190 10.14 0.64 5.90
CA SER A 190 10.73 -0.69 6.12
C SER A 190 10.04 -1.39 7.30
N PRO A 191 8.82 -1.95 7.10
CA PRO A 191 8.18 -2.77 8.12
C PRO A 191 8.93 -4.09 8.29
N ARG A 192 9.04 -4.56 9.54
CA ARG A 192 9.68 -5.82 9.91
C ARG A 192 8.81 -6.58 10.87
N LEU A 193 8.73 -7.88 10.71
CA LEU A 193 8.02 -8.76 11.62
C LEU A 193 8.70 -10.14 11.71
N LEU A 194 8.49 -10.80 12.84
CA LEU A 194 8.94 -12.16 13.10
C LEU A 194 7.72 -13.05 13.28
N THR A 195 7.70 -14.18 12.59
CA THR A 195 6.61 -15.16 12.74
C THR A 195 7.12 -16.58 12.61
N ALA A 196 6.33 -17.54 13.09
CA ALA A 196 6.62 -18.97 12.95
C ALA A 196 6.29 -19.45 11.52
N ASP A 197 6.90 -20.58 11.13
CA ASP A 197 6.59 -21.27 9.87
C ASP A 197 5.09 -21.59 9.78
N LYS A 198 4.48 -21.26 8.62
CA LYS A 198 3.04 -21.43 8.32
C LYS A 198 2.08 -20.63 9.21
N PHE A 199 2.57 -19.65 9.96
CA PHE A 199 1.74 -18.79 10.78
C PHE A 199 1.60 -17.42 10.15
N GLU A 200 0.36 -16.95 9.97
CA GLU A 200 0.07 -15.63 9.44
C GLU A 200 0.38 -14.56 10.47
N ALA A 201 1.12 -13.55 10.07
CA ALA A 201 1.41 -12.37 10.89
C ALA A 201 1.16 -11.09 10.13
N GLU A 202 0.79 -10.05 10.86
CA GLU A 202 0.47 -8.74 10.32
C GLU A 202 1.09 -7.63 11.17
N ILE A 203 1.65 -6.63 10.50
CA ILE A 203 2.05 -5.37 11.12
C ILE A 203 1.38 -4.23 10.35
N SER A 204 0.79 -3.27 11.08
CA SER A 204 0.13 -2.11 10.51
C SER A 204 0.55 -0.83 11.23
N GLN A 205 0.67 0.28 10.48
CA GLN A 205 0.95 1.61 11.00
C GLN A 205 0.23 2.64 10.13
N GLY A 206 -0.56 3.51 10.75
CA GLY A 206 -1.32 4.51 9.96
C GLY A 206 -2.19 5.40 10.83
N THR A 207 -3.17 6.03 10.17
CA THR A 207 -4.18 6.90 10.75
C THR A 207 -5.57 6.42 10.35
N GLU A 208 -6.52 6.51 11.26
CA GLU A 208 -7.92 6.29 10.98
C GLU A 208 -8.61 7.60 10.63
N ILE A 209 -9.42 7.60 9.59
CA ILE A 209 -10.15 8.77 9.09
C ILE A 209 -11.64 8.55 9.32
N PRO A 210 -12.33 9.46 10.04
CA PRO A 210 -13.77 9.38 10.22
C PRO A 210 -14.50 9.81 8.94
N PHE A 211 -15.43 8.98 8.48
CA PHE A 211 -16.41 9.29 7.44
C PHE A 211 -17.80 9.36 8.05
N THR A 212 -18.40 10.52 7.95
CA THR A 212 -19.72 10.74 8.51
C THR A 212 -20.77 10.61 7.42
N THR A 213 -21.67 9.64 7.56
CA THR A 213 -22.81 9.45 6.69
C THR A 213 -24.07 9.91 7.40
N VAL A 214 -24.77 10.86 6.81
CA VAL A 214 -26.06 11.34 7.32
C VAL A 214 -27.18 10.57 6.62
N SER A 215 -27.99 9.86 7.39
CA SER A 215 -29.17 9.14 6.92
C SER A 215 -30.41 9.66 7.64
N ASN A 216 -31.62 9.34 7.16
CA ASN A 216 -32.88 9.72 7.81
C ASN A 216 -33.01 9.18 9.24
N ASP A 217 -32.25 8.14 9.61
CA ASP A 217 -32.22 7.54 10.95
C ASP A 217 -31.12 8.11 11.88
N GLY A 218 -30.37 9.12 11.41
CA GLY A 218 -29.31 9.76 12.20
C GLY A 218 -27.95 9.81 11.48
N THR A 219 -26.97 10.31 12.21
CA THR A 219 -25.59 10.44 11.74
C THR A 219 -24.78 9.22 12.19
N LYS A 220 -24.21 8.47 11.21
CA LYS A 220 -23.31 7.35 11.47
C LYS A 220 -21.87 7.75 11.08
N THR A 221 -20.94 7.57 12.01
CA THR A 221 -19.51 7.74 11.73
C THR A 221 -18.88 6.37 11.48
N GLU A 222 -18.26 6.18 10.33
CA GLU A 222 -17.49 5.00 9.97
C GLU A 222 -16.01 5.38 9.89
N TRP A 223 -15.16 4.60 10.53
CA TRP A 223 -13.72 4.81 10.51
C TRP A 223 -13.08 4.00 9.39
N LYS A 224 -12.21 4.62 8.61
CA LYS A 224 -11.45 3.95 7.54
C LYS A 224 -9.97 4.18 7.74
N ASP A 225 -9.20 3.11 7.62
CA ASP A 225 -7.76 3.11 7.80
C ASP A 225 -7.06 3.65 6.55
N ALA A 226 -6.13 4.59 6.76
CA ALA A 226 -5.10 4.93 5.80
C ALA A 226 -3.77 4.49 6.41
N SER A 227 -3.30 3.28 6.06
CA SER A 227 -2.20 2.63 6.76
C SER A 227 -1.24 1.90 5.82
N LEU A 228 0.02 1.82 6.28
CA LEU A 228 0.99 0.85 5.81
C LEU A 228 0.70 -0.47 6.53
N LYS A 229 0.40 -1.54 5.78
CA LYS A 229 0.10 -2.87 6.30
C LYS A 229 0.90 -3.91 5.56
N LEU A 230 1.61 -4.74 6.30
CA LEU A 230 2.29 -5.93 5.79
C LEU A 230 1.67 -7.16 6.47
N LYS A 231 1.06 -8.01 5.67
CA LYS A 231 0.52 -9.30 6.09
C LYS A 231 1.27 -10.39 5.34
N VAL A 232 1.76 -11.40 6.04
CA VAL A 232 2.59 -12.44 5.45
C VAL A 232 2.38 -13.78 6.15
N THR A 233 2.40 -14.83 5.33
CA THR A 233 2.42 -16.22 5.79
C THR A 233 3.63 -16.90 5.15
N PRO A 234 4.73 -17.14 5.91
CA PRO A 234 5.89 -17.83 5.39
C PRO A 234 5.71 -19.35 5.44
N GLN A 235 6.37 -20.05 4.51
CA GLN A 235 6.51 -21.49 4.51
C GLN A 235 7.95 -21.86 4.15
N ILE A 236 8.65 -22.52 5.05
CA ILE A 236 10.03 -22.97 4.85
C ILE A 236 10.01 -24.29 4.07
N THR A 237 10.74 -24.32 2.94
CA THR A 237 10.91 -25.54 2.14
C THR A 237 11.98 -26.46 2.75
N PRO A 238 12.02 -27.76 2.38
CA PRO A 238 13.09 -28.67 2.80
C PRO A 238 14.49 -28.21 2.36
N ASP A 239 14.58 -27.50 1.24
CA ASP A 239 15.84 -26.99 0.67
C ASP A 239 16.36 -25.74 1.40
N GLY A 240 15.54 -25.15 2.30
CA GLY A 240 15.91 -23.98 3.08
C GLY A 240 15.44 -22.67 2.49
N ASP A 241 14.77 -22.68 1.35
CA ASP A 241 14.11 -21.50 0.78
C ASP A 241 12.80 -21.19 1.50
N ILE A 242 12.29 -20.00 1.29
CA ILE A 242 11.09 -19.52 1.97
C ILE A 242 10.06 -19.10 0.93
N ILE A 243 8.92 -19.80 0.89
CA ILE A 243 7.73 -19.38 0.16
C ILE A 243 6.96 -18.42 1.06
N MET A 244 6.54 -17.31 0.52
CA MET A 244 5.78 -16.30 1.27
C MET A 244 4.54 -15.89 0.52
N ASP A 245 3.38 -16.03 1.16
CA ASP A 245 2.14 -15.37 0.73
C ASP A 245 2.12 -13.98 1.34
N LEU A 246 2.13 -12.96 0.48
CA LEU A 246 2.32 -11.57 0.85
C LEU A 246 1.14 -10.70 0.45
N LYS A 247 0.72 -9.86 1.39
CA LYS A 247 -0.18 -8.76 1.13
C LYS A 247 0.42 -7.49 1.70
N VAL A 248 0.77 -6.56 0.83
CA VAL A 248 1.35 -5.27 1.18
C VAL A 248 0.40 -4.17 0.76
N ASN A 249 -0.07 -3.39 1.72
CA ASN A 249 -0.89 -2.21 1.49
C ASN A 249 -0.12 -0.99 1.97
N LYS A 250 -0.11 0.07 1.15
CA LYS A 250 0.35 1.39 1.55
C LYS A 250 -0.69 2.41 1.15
N ASP A 251 -1.58 2.69 2.08
CA ASP A 251 -2.64 3.67 1.92
C ASP A 251 -2.16 5.03 2.46
N ALA A 252 -2.52 6.11 1.79
CA ALA A 252 -2.20 7.47 2.19
C ALA A 252 -3.46 8.33 2.21
N VAL A 253 -3.45 9.36 3.05
CA VAL A 253 -4.51 10.37 3.04
C VAL A 253 -4.35 11.21 1.79
N GLY A 254 -5.37 11.23 0.95
CA GLY A 254 -5.40 12.00 -0.28
C GLY A 254 -5.98 13.40 -0.08
N ILE A 255 -6.57 13.95 -1.13
CA ILE A 255 -7.11 15.32 -1.16
C ILE A 255 -8.45 15.40 -0.42
N GLN A 256 -8.71 16.61 0.11
CA GLN A 256 -10.02 16.95 0.67
C GLN A 256 -11.05 17.06 -0.47
N THR A 257 -12.13 16.29 -0.35
CA THR A 257 -13.29 16.37 -1.25
C THR A 257 -14.50 16.91 -0.49
N PRO A 258 -15.57 17.36 -1.18
CA PRO A 258 -16.79 17.81 -0.52
C PRO A 258 -17.42 16.76 0.41
N ASN A 259 -17.16 15.47 0.16
CA ASN A 259 -17.71 14.34 0.92
C ASN A 259 -16.73 13.78 1.96
N GLY A 260 -15.58 14.42 2.19
CA GLY A 260 -14.55 14.00 3.14
C GLY A 260 -13.18 13.85 2.50
N LEU A 261 -12.22 13.31 3.24
CA LEU A 261 -10.86 13.02 2.76
C LEU A 261 -10.86 11.78 1.85
N SER A 262 -10.18 11.85 0.70
CA SER A 262 -9.93 10.67 -0.13
C SER A 262 -8.82 9.79 0.46
N ILE A 263 -8.81 8.51 0.12
CA ILE A 263 -7.73 7.59 0.47
C ILE A 263 -7.09 7.09 -0.82
N GLU A 264 -5.80 7.34 -0.97
CA GLU A 264 -5.00 6.77 -2.05
C GLU A 264 -4.56 5.37 -1.64
N LYS A 265 -4.98 4.36 -2.41
CA LYS A 265 -4.67 2.94 -2.14
C LYS A 265 -3.60 2.43 -3.06
N LYS A 266 -2.60 1.74 -2.47
CA LYS A 266 -1.60 0.97 -3.19
C LYS A 266 -1.53 -0.41 -2.55
N GLU A 267 -1.87 -1.45 -3.29
CA GLU A 267 -1.98 -2.82 -2.78
C GLU A 267 -1.25 -3.78 -3.72
N ILE A 268 -0.46 -4.67 -3.15
CA ILE A 268 0.21 -5.76 -3.85
C ILE A 268 -0.13 -7.05 -3.12
N ILE A 269 -0.65 -8.04 -3.86
CA ILE A 269 -0.93 -9.39 -3.36
C ILE A 269 -0.15 -10.34 -4.26
N THR A 270 0.74 -11.13 -3.68
CA THR A 270 1.59 -12.04 -4.45
C THR A 270 2.11 -13.19 -3.59
N GLN A 271 2.55 -14.24 -4.25
CA GLN A 271 3.28 -15.35 -3.65
C GLN A 271 4.66 -15.43 -4.30
N VAL A 272 5.70 -15.51 -3.49
CA VAL A 272 7.09 -15.54 -3.95
C VAL A 272 7.90 -16.61 -3.20
N LEU A 273 8.86 -17.19 -3.90
CA LEU A 273 9.90 -18.05 -3.33
C LEU A 273 11.20 -17.26 -3.28
N VAL A 274 11.83 -17.21 -2.12
CA VAL A 274 13.07 -16.45 -1.89
C VAL A 274 14.04 -17.29 -1.09
N GLU A 275 15.32 -17.26 -1.46
CA GLU A 275 16.40 -17.87 -0.70
C GLU A 275 16.54 -17.22 0.68
N ASN A 276 16.98 -17.98 1.67
CA ASN A 276 17.20 -17.50 3.04
C ASN A 276 18.22 -16.34 3.07
N GLY A 277 17.77 -15.14 3.45
CA GLY A 277 18.57 -13.91 3.46
C GLY A 277 18.67 -13.20 2.12
N GLY A 278 18.11 -13.78 1.04
CA GLY A 278 18.01 -13.14 -0.28
C GLY A 278 17.00 -11.99 -0.28
N THR A 279 17.20 -11.04 -1.18
CA THR A 279 16.26 -9.93 -1.41
C THR A 279 15.71 -10.01 -2.81
N VAL A 280 14.40 -9.95 -2.94
CA VAL A 280 13.72 -9.97 -4.25
C VAL A 280 12.81 -8.75 -4.37
N VAL A 281 12.64 -8.25 -5.60
CA VAL A 281 11.62 -7.25 -5.94
C VAL A 281 10.32 -7.98 -6.21
N ILE A 282 9.31 -7.76 -5.38
CA ILE A 282 8.00 -8.42 -5.55
C ILE A 282 7.08 -7.69 -6.50
N GLY A 283 7.36 -6.42 -6.79
CA GLY A 283 6.60 -5.61 -7.72
C GLY A 283 6.86 -4.12 -7.58
N GLY A 284 6.25 -3.36 -8.47
CA GLY A 284 6.32 -1.91 -8.45
C GLY A 284 5.26 -1.30 -9.34
N ILE A 285 5.05 0.01 -9.18
CA ILE A 285 4.13 0.82 -9.97
C ILE A 285 4.94 2.02 -10.47
N PHE A 286 4.94 2.22 -11.77
CA PHE A 286 5.48 3.42 -12.40
C PHE A 286 4.33 4.18 -13.06
N GLU A 287 4.22 5.46 -12.73
CA GLU A 287 3.24 6.37 -13.30
C GLU A 287 3.95 7.62 -13.81
N MET A 288 3.64 8.04 -15.01
CA MET A 288 4.13 9.28 -15.59
C MET A 288 2.97 10.05 -16.19
N GLN A 289 2.77 11.26 -15.70
CA GLN A 289 1.78 12.20 -16.22
C GLN A 289 2.50 13.37 -16.86
N GLU A 290 2.19 13.65 -18.11
CA GLU A 290 2.69 14.82 -18.82
C GLU A 290 1.51 15.66 -19.31
N THR A 291 1.51 16.93 -18.92
CA THR A 291 0.52 17.93 -19.36
C THR A 291 1.23 19.01 -20.13
N ASN A 292 0.82 19.23 -21.38
CA ASN A 292 1.35 20.28 -22.22
C ASN A 292 0.18 21.13 -22.73
N GLN A 293 0.00 22.31 -22.13
CA GLN A 293 -1.08 23.23 -22.44
C GLN A 293 -0.54 24.48 -23.12
N ILE A 294 -1.18 24.86 -24.23
CA ILE A 294 -0.85 26.09 -24.97
C ILE A 294 -2.12 26.92 -25.09
N ASN A 295 -2.13 28.07 -24.43
CA ASN A 295 -3.18 29.08 -24.58
C ASN A 295 -2.66 30.16 -25.50
N LYS A 296 -3.36 30.43 -26.61
CA LYS A 296 -2.91 31.38 -27.60
C LYS A 296 -4.05 32.28 -28.08
N VAL A 297 -3.70 33.47 -28.53
CA VAL A 297 -4.63 34.35 -29.30
C VAL A 297 -4.74 33.75 -30.70
N PRO A 298 -5.96 33.41 -31.18
CA PRO A 298 -6.16 32.91 -32.55
C PRO A 298 -5.51 33.83 -33.59
N LEU A 299 -4.95 33.24 -34.64
CA LEU A 299 -4.22 33.87 -35.72
C LEU A 299 -2.87 34.50 -35.29
N LEU A 300 -2.84 35.32 -34.23
CA LEU A 300 -1.62 36.02 -33.79
C LEU A 300 -0.60 35.09 -33.15
N GLY A 301 -1.07 34.07 -32.40
CA GLY A 301 -0.23 33.06 -31.79
C GLY A 301 0.46 32.12 -32.78
N ASP A 302 0.03 32.08 -34.03
CA ASP A 302 0.57 31.20 -35.08
C ASP A 302 1.59 31.90 -36.00
N ILE A 303 1.83 33.17 -35.83
CA ILE A 303 2.79 33.93 -36.63
C ILE A 303 4.21 33.49 -36.28
N PRO A 304 5.03 33.07 -37.26
CA PRO A 304 6.41 32.69 -37.01
C PRO A 304 7.22 33.88 -36.47
N GLY A 305 8.01 33.66 -35.41
CA GLY A 305 8.83 34.64 -34.72
C GLY A 305 8.07 35.39 -33.61
N VAL A 306 7.09 36.21 -33.94
CA VAL A 306 6.35 37.06 -33.00
C VAL A 306 5.21 36.34 -32.27
N GLY A 307 4.74 35.20 -32.78
CA GLY A 307 3.63 34.45 -32.17
C GLY A 307 3.89 34.00 -30.73
N ASN A 308 5.14 33.94 -30.29
CA ASN A 308 5.47 33.65 -28.89
C ASN A 308 5.01 34.72 -27.89
N LEU A 309 4.79 35.97 -28.37
CA LEU A 309 4.24 37.08 -27.60
C LEU A 309 2.71 37.01 -27.42
N PHE A 310 2.06 36.06 -28.10
CA PHE A 310 0.60 35.91 -28.11
C PHE A 310 0.19 34.52 -27.63
N LYS A 311 1.06 33.82 -26.88
CA LYS A 311 0.79 32.49 -26.32
C LYS A 311 1.42 32.31 -24.96
N ASN A 312 0.72 31.52 -24.15
CA ASN A 312 1.21 30.98 -22.89
C ASN A 312 1.46 29.48 -23.10
N ARG A 313 2.55 28.97 -22.53
CA ARG A 313 2.87 27.54 -22.50
C ARG A 313 3.04 27.09 -21.07
N ILE A 314 2.35 26.00 -20.74
CA ILE A 314 2.46 25.32 -19.47
C ILE A 314 2.87 23.89 -19.79
N ARG A 315 3.97 23.45 -19.23
CA ARG A 315 4.41 22.07 -19.32
C ARG A 315 4.64 21.55 -17.90
N GLU A 316 3.93 20.49 -17.56
CA GLU A 316 4.05 19.82 -16.27
C GLU A 316 4.33 18.35 -16.54
N THR A 317 5.31 17.80 -15.84
CA THR A 317 5.65 16.39 -15.87
C THR A 317 5.74 15.91 -14.43
N GLU A 318 4.95 14.90 -14.10
CA GLU A 318 5.00 14.24 -12.80
C GLU A 318 5.29 12.75 -13.02
N LYS A 319 6.35 12.27 -12.38
CA LYS A 319 6.72 10.86 -12.36
C LYS A 319 6.60 10.35 -10.93
N ARG A 320 5.97 9.22 -10.76
CA ARG A 320 5.85 8.50 -9.50
C ARG A 320 6.29 7.07 -9.69
N GLU A 321 7.18 6.61 -8.87
CA GLU A 321 7.67 5.24 -8.89
C GLU A 321 7.58 4.64 -7.50
N MET A 322 7.07 3.44 -7.39
CA MET A 322 7.04 2.65 -6.17
C MET A 322 7.63 1.27 -6.46
N LEU A 323 8.60 0.86 -5.66
CA LEU A 323 9.20 -0.47 -5.70
C LEU A 323 9.08 -1.12 -4.32
N VAL A 324 8.75 -2.40 -4.31
CA VAL A 324 8.62 -3.18 -3.07
C VAL A 324 9.58 -4.36 -3.11
N PHE A 325 10.45 -4.40 -2.12
CA PHE A 325 11.45 -5.44 -1.89
C PHE A 325 11.03 -6.26 -0.69
N ILE A 326 11.37 -7.55 -0.68
CA ILE A 326 11.18 -8.44 0.46
C ILE A 326 12.45 -9.23 0.72
N THR A 327 12.76 -9.41 2.00
CA THR A 327 13.94 -10.15 2.48
C THR A 327 13.52 -11.02 3.65
N PRO A 328 13.33 -12.32 3.46
CA PRO A 328 13.11 -13.26 4.55
C PRO A 328 14.45 -13.74 5.12
N ARG A 329 14.49 -14.00 6.42
CA ARG A 329 15.64 -14.61 7.11
C ARG A 329 15.16 -15.61 8.15
N MET A 330 15.61 -16.86 8.06
CA MET A 330 15.38 -17.82 9.12
C MET A 330 16.16 -17.41 10.38
N VAL A 331 15.47 -17.44 11.52
CA VAL A 331 16.10 -17.23 12.84
C VAL A 331 16.46 -18.60 13.39
N THR A 332 17.75 -18.85 13.51
CA THR A 332 18.28 -20.03 14.18
C THR A 332 18.57 -19.66 15.63
N ASP A 333 18.35 -20.56 16.58
CA ASP A 333 18.47 -20.33 18.05
C ASP A 333 19.79 -19.68 18.52
N ALA A 334 20.82 -19.64 17.67
CA ALA A 334 22.09 -18.95 17.95
C ALA A 334 21.97 -17.42 18.04
N ILE A 335 20.87 -16.80 17.58
CA ILE A 335 20.68 -15.34 17.61
C ILE A 335 19.82 -14.89 18.80
N ALA A 336 19.08 -15.81 19.43
CA ALA A 336 18.23 -15.50 20.59
C ALA A 336 19.04 -15.26 21.90
N ASN A 337 20.35 -15.54 21.90
CA ASN A 337 21.24 -15.40 23.07
C ASN A 337 22.22 -14.22 23.00
N ARG A 338 21.91 -13.17 22.19
CA ARG A 338 22.71 -11.92 22.18
C ARG A 338 21.89 -10.70 22.55
#